data_890db948cdb61c859dc03ea00c83b21b
#
_entry.id   890db948cdb61c859dc03ea00c83b21b
#
_cell.length_a   1.000
_cell.length_b   1.000
_cell.length_c   1.000
_cell.angle_alpha   90.00
_cell.angle_beta   90.00
_cell.angle_gamma   90.00
#
_symmetry.space_group_name_H-M   'P 1'
#
loop_
_entity.id
_entity.type
_entity.pdbx_description
1 polymer ?
#
loop_
_entity_poly.entity_id
_entity_poly.type
_entity_poly.pdbx_seq_one_letter_code
_entity_poly.pdbx_strand_id
1 'polypeptide(L)'
;NSIFSKLMHTKCKGYKINIIDTPGYDDFNGEVISALRVADTGILLLNASMGVEVGADLIWDYTERFKTPMLIAINKLDHEKADYDKTLRQAKEHFGSKVIAVQYPIETGTGFNAIIDVLKMNLYKFPAGGGKPEKLPIPESEKERAEMLHKELVEAVAVNDETLMDHYLDKGELDEDEMRIGLKKSLINH
;
A
#
# COMPACT_ATOMS: atom_id res chain seq x y z
N ASN A 1 -23.43 4.93 4.66
CA ASN A 1 -22.85 5.64 3.52
C ASN A 1 -22.64 7.10 3.90
N SER A 2 -21.41 7.60 3.83
CA SER A 2 -21.08 8.98 4.17
C SER A 2 -21.40 9.88 2.97
N ILE A 3 -21.98 11.05 3.21
CA ILE A 3 -22.23 12.11 2.20
C ILE A 3 -21.15 13.19 2.36
N PHE A 4 -20.68 13.40 3.57
CA PHE A 4 -19.67 14.40 3.92
C PHE A 4 -18.41 13.72 4.48
N SER A 5 -17.28 14.36 4.26
CA SER A 5 -16.01 13.94 4.86
C SER A 5 -16.05 14.03 6.38
N LYS A 6 -15.42 13.10 7.06
CA LYS A 6 -15.31 13.06 8.53
C LYS A 6 -13.85 13.21 8.95
N LEU A 7 -13.61 14.15 9.85
CA LEU A 7 -12.30 14.35 10.45
C LEU A 7 -12.19 13.57 11.75
N MET A 8 -11.20 12.71 11.83
CA MET A 8 -10.84 11.94 13.02
C MET A 8 -9.36 12.16 13.33
N HIS A 9 -8.91 11.76 14.50
CA HIS A 9 -7.50 11.77 14.82
C HIS A 9 -7.10 10.62 15.74
N THR A 10 -5.85 10.24 15.65
CA THR A 10 -5.21 9.27 16.55
C THR A 10 -3.79 9.72 16.90
N LYS A 11 -3.15 9.02 17.84
CA LYS A 11 -1.74 9.23 18.16
C LYS A 11 -0.96 7.94 17.90
N CYS A 12 0.16 8.05 17.21
CA CYS A 12 1.06 6.93 16.96
C CYS A 12 2.52 7.40 17.05
N LYS A 13 3.34 6.70 17.84
CA LYS A 13 4.79 6.99 17.98
C LYS A 13 5.11 8.47 18.27
N GLY A 14 4.27 9.14 19.08
CA GLY A 14 4.44 10.55 19.44
C GLY A 14 3.87 11.56 18.44
N TYR A 15 3.41 11.12 17.28
CA TYR A 15 2.77 11.96 16.26
C TYR A 15 1.25 11.97 16.43
N LYS A 16 0.63 13.12 16.18
CA LYS A 16 -0.82 13.23 15.99
C LYS A 16 -1.10 13.01 14.50
N ILE A 17 -1.93 12.02 14.20
CA ILE A 17 -2.37 11.69 12.85
C ILE A 17 -3.81 12.16 12.71
N ASN A 18 -4.08 13.09 11.79
CA ASN A 18 -5.42 13.48 11.40
C ASN A 18 -5.85 12.61 10.22
N ILE A 19 -7.05 12.07 10.30
CA ILE A 19 -7.61 11.17 9.28
C ILE A 19 -8.86 11.82 8.73
N ILE A 20 -8.91 12.03 7.41
CA ILE A 20 -10.09 12.52 6.71
C ILE A 20 -10.70 11.32 5.97
N ASP A 21 -11.82 10.82 6.48
CA ASP A 21 -12.59 9.76 5.84
C ASP A 21 -13.57 10.38 4.83
N THR A 22 -13.38 10.07 3.56
CA THR A 22 -14.15 10.66 2.45
C THR A 22 -15.25 9.71 1.97
N PRO A 23 -16.36 10.24 1.40
CA PRO A 23 -17.35 9.41 0.72
C PRO A 23 -16.73 8.61 -0.43
N GLY A 24 -17.21 7.38 -0.64
CA GLY A 24 -16.76 6.51 -1.72
C GLY A 24 -17.64 6.49 -2.96
N TYR A 25 -18.70 7.31 -3.03
CA TYR A 25 -19.54 7.43 -4.21
C TYR A 25 -19.12 8.58 -5.11
N ASP A 26 -19.14 8.35 -6.41
CA ASP A 26 -18.69 9.31 -7.43
C ASP A 26 -19.44 10.64 -7.38
N ASP A 27 -20.70 10.64 -6.94
CA ASP A 27 -21.51 11.86 -6.76
C ASP A 27 -20.91 12.84 -5.73
N PHE A 28 -20.01 12.36 -4.86
CA PHE A 28 -19.39 13.15 -3.79
C PHE A 28 -17.89 13.42 -4.02
N ASN A 29 -17.41 13.35 -5.26
CA ASN A 29 -16.00 13.59 -5.62
C ASN A 29 -15.48 14.95 -5.14
N GLY A 30 -16.32 15.96 -5.00
CA GLY A 30 -15.95 17.27 -4.44
C GLY A 30 -15.38 17.18 -3.02
N GLU A 31 -15.88 16.26 -2.19
CA GLU A 31 -15.37 16.00 -0.85
C GLU A 31 -13.97 15.38 -0.91
N VAL A 32 -13.76 14.41 -1.80
CA VAL A 32 -12.46 13.75 -2.02
C VAL A 32 -11.42 14.74 -2.50
N ILE A 33 -11.77 15.58 -3.48
CA ILE A 33 -10.88 16.63 -4.02
C ILE A 33 -10.48 17.62 -2.91
N SER A 34 -11.44 18.04 -2.08
CA SER A 34 -11.19 18.96 -0.97
C SER A 34 -10.26 18.36 0.07
N ALA A 35 -10.43 17.06 0.38
CA ALA A 35 -9.58 16.33 1.30
C ALA A 35 -8.15 16.17 0.76
N LEU A 36 -7.99 15.76 -0.50
CA LEU A 36 -6.69 15.57 -1.15
C LEU A 36 -5.85 16.86 -1.19
N ARG A 37 -6.51 18.04 -1.30
CA ARG A 37 -5.78 19.34 -1.32
C ARG A 37 -5.14 19.72 0.00
N VAL A 38 -5.55 19.12 1.10
CA VAL A 38 -5.06 19.43 2.45
C VAL A 38 -4.37 18.26 3.15
N ALA A 39 -4.46 17.07 2.56
CA ALA A 39 -3.82 15.87 3.09
C ALA A 39 -2.34 15.80 2.69
N ASP A 40 -1.49 15.36 3.60
CA ASP A 40 -0.07 15.10 3.31
C ASP A 40 0.12 13.80 2.52
N THR A 41 -0.84 12.86 2.62
CA THR A 41 -0.83 11.55 1.96
C THR A 41 -2.26 11.05 1.82
N GLY A 42 -2.57 10.41 0.69
CA GLY A 42 -3.83 9.71 0.48
C GLY A 42 -3.67 8.19 0.61
N ILE A 43 -4.77 7.52 0.97
CA ILE A 43 -4.89 6.05 0.92
C ILE A 43 -6.05 5.71 0.00
N LEU A 44 -5.73 5.14 -1.16
CA LEU A 44 -6.73 4.62 -2.11
C LEU A 44 -7.09 3.19 -1.74
N LEU A 45 -8.36 2.95 -1.42
CA LEU A 45 -8.87 1.62 -1.09
C LEU A 45 -9.43 0.94 -2.34
N LEU A 46 -8.82 -0.16 -2.76
CA LEU A 46 -9.32 -1.03 -3.82
C LEU A 46 -10.02 -2.25 -3.22
N ASN A 47 -11.13 -2.67 -3.83
CA ASN A 47 -11.83 -3.86 -3.42
C ASN A 47 -11.25 -5.08 -4.15
N ALA A 48 -10.69 -6.05 -3.42
CA ALA A 48 -10.07 -7.25 -4.00
C ALA A 48 -11.01 -8.11 -4.87
N SER A 49 -12.33 -8.00 -4.69
CA SER A 49 -13.30 -8.73 -5.52
C SER A 49 -13.73 -7.99 -6.78
N MET A 50 -13.50 -6.66 -6.85
CA MET A 50 -13.93 -5.81 -7.98
C MET A 50 -12.74 -5.33 -8.80
N GLY A 51 -11.59 -5.18 -8.19
CA GLY A 51 -10.39 -4.61 -8.83
C GLY A 51 -10.40 -3.10 -8.87
N VAL A 52 -9.82 -2.52 -9.92
CA VAL A 52 -9.82 -1.07 -10.15
C VAL A 52 -11.14 -0.66 -10.80
N GLU A 53 -11.88 0.21 -10.14
CA GLU A 53 -13.16 0.75 -10.61
C GLU A 53 -12.96 2.17 -11.16
N VAL A 54 -13.89 2.63 -12.00
CA VAL A 54 -13.83 3.97 -12.65
C VAL A 54 -13.62 5.11 -11.64
N GLY A 55 -14.25 5.04 -10.48
CA GLY A 55 -14.06 6.02 -9.40
C GLY A 55 -12.62 6.09 -8.90
N ALA A 56 -11.90 4.97 -8.90
CA ALA A 56 -10.48 4.93 -8.51
C ALA A 56 -9.58 5.63 -9.54
N ASP A 57 -9.85 5.47 -10.85
CA ASP A 57 -9.13 6.18 -11.91
C ASP A 57 -9.31 7.70 -11.79
N LEU A 58 -10.55 8.16 -11.56
CA LEU A 58 -10.84 9.59 -11.39
C LEU A 58 -10.10 10.17 -10.18
N ILE A 59 -10.05 9.43 -9.07
CA ILE A 59 -9.32 9.87 -7.86
C ILE A 59 -7.82 9.91 -8.16
N TRP A 60 -7.28 8.92 -8.86
CA TRP A 60 -5.88 8.89 -9.24
C TRP A 60 -5.47 10.11 -10.06
N ASP A 61 -6.26 10.52 -11.05
CA ASP A 61 -6.02 11.72 -11.84
C ASP A 61 -5.94 12.99 -10.97
N TYR A 62 -6.76 13.10 -9.92
CA TYR A 62 -6.67 14.20 -8.96
C TYR A 62 -5.39 14.14 -8.12
N THR A 63 -4.95 12.94 -7.71
CA THR A 63 -3.70 12.79 -6.93
C THR A 63 -2.48 13.20 -7.74
N GLU A 64 -2.41 12.83 -9.00
CA GLU A 64 -1.38 13.26 -9.95
C GLU A 64 -1.39 14.80 -10.12
N ARG A 65 -2.58 15.38 -10.28
CA ARG A 65 -2.73 16.83 -10.43
C ARG A 65 -2.30 17.61 -9.19
N PHE A 66 -2.58 17.10 -7.99
CA PHE A 66 -2.23 17.75 -6.73
C PHE A 66 -0.86 17.32 -6.21
N LYS A 67 -0.23 16.35 -6.85
CA LYS A 67 1.03 15.72 -6.41
C LYS A 67 0.93 15.20 -4.97
N THR A 68 -0.21 14.59 -4.65
CA THR A 68 -0.44 14.01 -3.32
C THR A 68 0.17 12.61 -3.29
N PRO A 69 1.13 12.34 -2.39
CA PRO A 69 1.67 10.99 -2.21
C PRO A 69 0.58 9.99 -1.90
N MET A 70 0.59 8.81 -2.54
CA MET A 70 -0.47 7.83 -2.41
C MET A 70 0.02 6.48 -1.91
N LEU A 71 -0.76 5.88 -1.02
CA LEU A 71 -0.70 4.46 -0.70
C LEU A 71 -1.94 3.77 -1.27
N ILE A 72 -1.77 2.58 -1.82
CA ILE A 72 -2.89 1.75 -2.29
C ILE A 72 -3.07 0.62 -1.28
N ALA A 73 -4.29 0.45 -0.78
CA ALA A 73 -4.64 -0.65 0.10
C ALA A 73 -5.72 -1.52 -0.57
N ILE A 74 -5.37 -2.76 -0.87
CA ILE A 74 -6.30 -3.76 -1.40
C ILE A 74 -7.04 -4.37 -0.21
N ASN A 75 -8.33 -4.08 -0.11
CA ASN A 75 -9.19 -4.43 1.01
C ASN A 75 -10.14 -5.58 0.64
N LYS A 76 -10.87 -6.11 1.64
CA LYS A 76 -11.82 -7.22 1.52
C LYS A 76 -11.16 -8.50 0.99
N LEU A 77 -9.95 -8.76 1.45
CA LEU A 77 -9.20 -9.97 1.09
C LEU A 77 -9.86 -11.26 1.60
N ASP A 78 -10.73 -11.15 2.60
CA ASP A 78 -11.55 -12.22 3.17
C ASP A 78 -12.83 -12.56 2.38
N HIS A 79 -13.16 -11.76 1.35
CA HIS A 79 -14.33 -12.02 0.50
C HIS A 79 -14.08 -13.23 -0.41
N GLU A 80 -15.10 -14.09 -0.59
CA GLU A 80 -15.00 -15.34 -1.39
C GLU A 80 -14.51 -15.14 -2.84
N LYS A 81 -14.76 -13.96 -3.42
CA LYS A 81 -14.34 -13.58 -4.78
C LYS A 81 -13.09 -12.69 -4.81
N ALA A 82 -12.40 -12.56 -3.68
CA ALA A 82 -11.22 -11.72 -3.61
C ALA A 82 -10.07 -12.32 -4.47
N ASP A 83 -9.47 -11.47 -5.28
CA ASP A 83 -8.30 -11.79 -6.10
C ASP A 83 -7.28 -10.64 -5.99
N TYR A 84 -6.32 -10.83 -5.10
CA TYR A 84 -5.26 -9.84 -4.85
C TYR A 84 -4.39 -9.64 -6.09
N ASP A 85 -3.95 -10.72 -6.73
CA ASP A 85 -3.01 -10.64 -7.84
C ASP A 85 -3.63 -9.98 -9.08
N LYS A 86 -4.89 -10.26 -9.35
CA LYS A 86 -5.64 -9.55 -10.39
C LYS A 86 -5.76 -8.06 -10.06
N THR A 87 -6.11 -7.71 -8.82
CA THR A 87 -6.29 -6.33 -8.41
C THR A 87 -4.97 -5.54 -8.45
N LEU A 88 -3.85 -6.16 -7.98
CA LEU A 88 -2.53 -5.56 -8.07
C LEU A 88 -2.09 -5.34 -9.52
N ARG A 89 -2.33 -6.32 -10.40
CA ARG A 89 -2.02 -6.18 -11.83
C ARG A 89 -2.81 -5.03 -12.45
N GLN A 90 -4.11 -4.93 -12.20
CA GLN A 90 -4.92 -3.82 -12.66
C GLN A 90 -4.41 -2.48 -12.10
N ALA A 91 -4.04 -2.42 -10.83
CA ALA A 91 -3.46 -1.20 -10.26
C ALA A 91 -2.15 -0.79 -10.98
N LYS A 92 -1.28 -1.74 -11.33
CA LYS A 92 -0.08 -1.47 -12.16
C LYS A 92 -0.43 -1.00 -13.57
N GLU A 93 -1.47 -1.56 -14.19
CA GLU A 93 -1.94 -1.18 -15.53
C GLU A 93 -2.56 0.23 -15.57
N HIS A 94 -3.36 0.59 -14.57
CA HIS A 94 -4.08 1.88 -14.50
C HIS A 94 -3.22 3.02 -13.92
N PHE A 95 -2.45 2.74 -12.87
CA PHE A 95 -1.71 3.76 -12.10
C PHE A 95 -0.20 3.77 -12.42
N GLY A 96 0.25 2.86 -13.26
CA GLY A 96 1.62 2.82 -13.78
C GLY A 96 2.56 1.88 -13.02
N SER A 97 3.77 1.73 -13.59
CA SER A 97 4.80 0.81 -13.12
C SER A 97 5.41 1.18 -11.76
N LYS A 98 5.12 2.37 -11.24
CA LYS A 98 5.53 2.80 -9.89
C LYS A 98 4.73 2.14 -8.77
N VAL A 99 3.63 1.45 -9.08
CA VAL A 99 2.86 0.68 -8.09
C VAL A 99 3.63 -0.58 -7.73
N ILE A 100 4.11 -0.64 -6.49
CA ILE A 100 4.94 -1.72 -5.97
C ILE A 100 4.31 -2.31 -4.73
N ALA A 101 4.32 -3.65 -4.64
CA ALA A 101 3.80 -4.36 -3.49
C ALA A 101 4.76 -4.28 -2.30
N VAL A 102 4.31 -3.71 -1.18
CA VAL A 102 5.03 -3.73 0.10
C VAL A 102 4.53 -4.83 1.02
N GLN A 103 3.35 -5.38 0.76
CA GLN A 103 2.73 -6.50 1.47
C GLN A 103 1.84 -7.28 0.50
N TYR A 104 1.73 -8.59 0.69
CA TYR A 104 0.78 -9.42 -0.05
C TYR A 104 0.20 -10.54 0.82
N PRO A 105 -1.04 -11.01 0.57
CA PRO A 105 -1.63 -12.13 1.27
C PRO A 105 -1.08 -13.46 0.74
N ILE A 106 -0.96 -14.48 1.60
CA ILE A 106 -0.68 -15.85 1.15
C ILE A 106 -1.89 -16.42 0.43
N GLU A 107 -3.07 -16.20 1.01
CA GLU A 107 -4.35 -16.67 0.47
C GLU A 107 -5.38 -15.54 0.54
N THR A 108 -6.38 -15.60 -0.34
CA THR A 108 -7.56 -14.73 -0.32
C THR A 108 -8.83 -15.55 -0.13
N GLY A 109 -9.94 -14.89 0.18
CA GLY A 109 -11.21 -15.53 0.43
C GLY A 109 -11.43 -15.84 1.91
N THR A 110 -12.34 -16.75 2.21
CA THR A 110 -12.78 -17.07 3.59
C THR A 110 -11.67 -17.58 4.51
N GLY A 111 -10.53 -18.01 3.95
CA GLY A 111 -9.33 -18.44 4.67
C GLY A 111 -8.32 -17.35 4.97
N PHE A 112 -8.52 -16.12 4.48
CA PHE A 112 -7.58 -15.02 4.66
C PHE A 112 -7.28 -14.74 6.12
N ASN A 113 -6.03 -14.95 6.51
CA ASN A 113 -5.56 -14.69 7.88
C ASN A 113 -4.07 -14.35 7.95
N ALA A 114 -3.36 -14.27 6.81
CA ALA A 114 -1.92 -14.08 6.81
C ALA A 114 -1.46 -13.18 5.67
N ILE A 115 -0.49 -12.32 5.97
CA ILE A 115 0.18 -11.45 4.99
C ILE A 115 1.70 -11.60 5.12
N ILE A 116 2.40 -11.48 4.00
CA ILE A 116 3.86 -11.34 3.97
C ILE A 116 4.20 -9.86 3.85
N ASP A 117 5.05 -9.39 4.73
CA ASP A 117 5.65 -8.06 4.70
C ASP A 117 6.95 -8.14 3.89
N VAL A 118 6.92 -7.59 2.69
CA VAL A 118 8.02 -7.63 1.73
C VAL A 118 9.20 -6.77 2.18
N LEU A 119 8.93 -5.67 2.90
CA LEU A 119 9.97 -4.81 3.46
C LEU A 119 10.79 -5.53 4.54
N LYS A 120 10.10 -6.24 5.43
CA LYS A 120 10.72 -6.89 6.60
C LYS A 120 11.03 -8.37 6.38
N MET A 121 10.61 -8.91 5.26
CA MET A 121 10.75 -10.34 4.94
C MET A 121 10.23 -11.26 6.06
N ASN A 122 9.00 -11.01 6.51
CA ASN A 122 8.33 -11.78 7.56
C ASN A 122 6.86 -12.05 7.21
N LEU A 123 6.37 -13.17 7.72
CA LEU A 123 4.95 -13.50 7.70
C LEU A 123 4.26 -12.97 8.96
N TYR A 124 3.11 -12.33 8.81
CA TYR A 124 2.21 -11.97 9.91
C TYR A 124 0.91 -12.76 9.80
N LYS A 125 0.65 -13.59 10.79
CA LYS A 125 -0.57 -14.38 10.89
C LYS A 125 -1.50 -13.80 11.94
N PHE A 126 -2.74 -13.53 11.55
CA PHE A 126 -3.76 -12.91 12.40
C PHE A 126 -4.63 -13.98 13.05
N PRO A 127 -4.91 -13.89 14.36
CA PRO A 127 -5.82 -14.82 15.04
C PRO A 127 -7.27 -14.57 14.61
N ALA A 128 -8.08 -15.63 14.53
CA ALA A 128 -9.47 -15.58 14.08
C ALA A 128 -10.37 -14.63 14.91
N GLY A 129 -10.03 -14.37 16.16
CA GLY A 129 -10.75 -13.45 17.06
C GLY A 129 -10.27 -12.00 17.01
N GLY A 130 -9.38 -11.66 16.09
CA GLY A 130 -8.68 -10.36 16.09
C GLY A 130 -7.57 -10.31 17.15
N GLY A 131 -6.80 -9.23 17.16
CA GLY A 131 -5.72 -9.05 18.10
C GLY A 131 -4.36 -8.85 17.41
N LYS A 132 -3.29 -9.02 18.19
CA LYS A 132 -1.93 -8.81 17.70
C LYS A 132 -1.51 -10.00 16.81
N PRO A 133 -1.01 -9.75 15.59
CA PRO A 133 -0.55 -10.82 14.72
C PRO A 133 0.68 -11.53 15.30
N GLU A 134 0.79 -12.80 15.01
CA GLU A 134 2.00 -13.60 15.24
C GLU A 134 2.99 -13.35 14.10
N LYS A 135 4.25 -13.11 14.45
CA LYS A 135 5.35 -12.98 13.50
C LYS A 135 6.01 -14.33 13.29
N LEU A 136 6.03 -14.79 12.04
CA LEU A 136 6.55 -16.10 11.64
C LEU A 136 7.57 -15.95 10.49
N PRO A 137 8.43 -16.94 10.25
CA PRO A 137 9.26 -17.00 9.06
C PRO A 137 8.38 -17.20 7.81
N ILE A 138 8.87 -16.74 6.67
CA ILE A 138 8.20 -16.96 5.38
C ILE A 138 8.26 -18.46 5.03
N PRO A 139 7.12 -19.09 4.66
CA PRO A 139 7.09 -20.47 4.23
C PRO A 139 7.96 -20.70 3.00
N GLU A 140 8.50 -21.91 2.84
CA GLU A 140 9.35 -22.25 1.69
C GLU A 140 8.65 -22.02 0.35
N SER A 141 7.35 -22.32 0.26
CA SER A 141 6.53 -22.11 -0.93
C SER A 141 6.41 -20.65 -1.37
N GLU A 142 6.63 -19.70 -0.47
CA GLU A 142 6.50 -18.27 -0.72
C GLU A 142 7.85 -17.53 -0.83
N LYS A 143 8.96 -18.21 -0.56
CA LYS A 143 10.28 -17.57 -0.54
C LYS A 143 10.65 -16.92 -1.86
N GLU A 144 10.55 -17.65 -2.95
CA GLU A 144 10.89 -17.15 -4.30
C GLU A 144 10.08 -15.88 -4.66
N ARG A 145 8.77 -15.92 -4.39
CA ARG A 145 7.90 -14.76 -4.61
C ARG A 145 8.27 -13.58 -3.73
N ALA A 146 8.53 -13.83 -2.44
CA ALA A 146 8.89 -12.79 -1.49
C ALA A 146 10.23 -12.14 -1.84
N GLU A 147 11.24 -12.92 -2.23
CA GLU A 147 12.55 -12.45 -2.66
C GLU A 147 12.46 -11.62 -3.96
N MET A 148 11.67 -12.07 -4.92
CA MET A 148 11.42 -11.33 -6.16
C MET A 148 10.78 -9.95 -5.88
N LEU A 149 9.74 -9.92 -5.06
CA LEU A 149 9.06 -8.67 -4.70
C LEU A 149 9.92 -7.76 -3.82
N HIS A 150 10.72 -8.35 -2.93
CA HIS A 150 11.68 -7.61 -2.12
C HIS A 150 12.73 -6.92 -3.00
N LYS A 151 13.28 -7.63 -3.97
CA LYS A 151 14.21 -7.06 -4.94
C LYS A 151 13.58 -5.92 -5.76
N GLU A 152 12.35 -6.10 -6.27
CA GLU A 152 11.59 -5.05 -6.96
C GLU A 152 11.45 -3.81 -6.07
N LEU A 153 11.14 -4.01 -4.78
CA LEU A 153 11.00 -2.93 -3.80
C LEU A 153 12.34 -2.22 -3.53
N VAL A 154 13.43 -2.97 -3.33
CA VAL A 154 14.78 -2.40 -3.10
C VAL A 154 15.22 -1.56 -4.29
N GLU A 155 15.09 -2.07 -5.51
CA GLU A 155 15.45 -1.36 -6.74
C GLU A 155 14.66 -0.05 -6.87
N ALA A 156 13.36 -0.07 -6.61
CA ALA A 156 12.52 1.13 -6.68
C ALA A 156 12.86 2.18 -5.61
N VAL A 157 13.29 1.73 -4.44
CA VAL A 157 13.74 2.62 -3.36
C VAL A 157 15.09 3.24 -3.70
N ALA A 158 16.02 2.43 -4.21
CA ALA A 158 17.37 2.86 -4.54
C ALA A 158 17.43 3.89 -5.67
N VAL A 159 16.58 3.74 -6.71
CA VAL A 159 16.54 4.65 -7.87
C VAL A 159 16.29 6.11 -7.49
N ASN A 160 15.64 6.38 -6.38
CA ASN A 160 15.28 7.74 -5.96
C ASN A 160 16.32 8.42 -5.04
N ASP A 161 17.46 7.76 -4.77
CA ASP A 161 18.48 8.26 -3.86
C ASP A 161 19.87 7.74 -4.26
N GLU A 162 20.79 8.63 -4.68
CA GLU A 162 22.14 8.26 -5.11
C GLU A 162 22.91 7.48 -4.04
N THR A 163 22.79 7.87 -2.77
CA THR A 163 23.49 7.21 -1.66
C THR A 163 22.97 5.78 -1.46
N LEU A 164 21.64 5.59 -1.54
CA LEU A 164 21.02 4.27 -1.44
C LEU A 164 21.36 3.40 -2.67
N MET A 165 21.43 4.01 -3.85
CA MET A 165 21.86 3.32 -5.07
C MET A 165 23.30 2.83 -4.95
N ASP A 166 24.22 3.66 -4.49
CA ASP A 166 25.63 3.31 -4.29
C ASP A 166 25.75 2.16 -3.27
N HIS A 167 25.02 2.25 -2.14
CA HIS A 167 25.01 1.16 -1.14
C HIS A 167 24.44 -0.15 -1.70
N TYR A 168 23.37 -0.07 -2.49
CA TYR A 168 22.79 -1.25 -3.12
C TYR A 168 23.73 -1.89 -4.14
N LEU A 169 24.44 -1.07 -4.95
CA LEU A 169 25.43 -1.57 -5.91
C LEU A 169 26.65 -2.23 -5.22
N ASP A 170 27.07 -1.67 -4.10
CA ASP A 170 28.22 -2.18 -3.35
C ASP A 170 27.92 -3.45 -2.53
N LYS A 171 26.74 -3.51 -1.88
CA LYS A 171 26.40 -4.57 -0.92
C LYS A 171 25.40 -5.59 -1.47
N GLY A 172 24.66 -5.24 -2.52
CA GLY A 172 23.57 -6.05 -3.09
C GLY A 172 22.26 -6.03 -2.30
N GLU A 173 22.21 -5.30 -1.19
CA GLU A 173 21.04 -5.19 -0.30
C GLU A 173 21.00 -3.83 0.41
N LEU A 174 19.83 -3.43 0.90
CA LEU A 174 19.63 -2.30 1.79
C LEU A 174 19.07 -2.77 3.13
N ASP A 175 19.49 -2.15 4.23
CA ASP A 175 18.95 -2.46 5.55
C ASP A 175 17.54 -1.88 5.76
N GLU A 176 16.85 -2.27 6.84
CA GLU A 176 15.46 -1.85 7.11
C GLU A 176 15.33 -0.33 7.27
N ASP A 177 16.31 0.34 7.84
CA ASP A 177 16.28 1.80 8.05
C ASP A 177 16.55 2.53 6.73
N GLU A 178 17.49 2.07 5.92
CA GLU A 178 17.75 2.55 4.56
C GLU A 178 16.49 2.42 3.69
N MET A 179 15.85 1.25 3.72
CA MET A 179 14.59 1.00 3.01
C MET A 179 13.46 1.94 3.45
N ARG A 180 13.33 2.22 4.75
CA ARG A 180 12.33 3.16 5.27
C ARG A 180 12.57 4.59 4.84
N ILE A 181 13.83 5.03 4.86
CA ILE A 181 14.23 6.36 4.40
C ILE A 181 13.93 6.51 2.91
N GLY A 182 14.35 5.54 2.11
CA GLY A 182 14.14 5.56 0.67
C GLY A 182 12.66 5.49 0.29
N LEU A 183 11.85 4.63 0.92
CA LEU A 183 10.40 4.60 0.71
C LEU A 183 9.73 5.94 1.01
N LYS A 184 10.14 6.60 2.10
CA LYS A 184 9.63 7.93 2.43
C LYS A 184 9.98 8.94 1.34
N LYS A 185 11.22 8.94 0.84
CA LYS A 185 11.65 9.80 -0.26
C LYS A 185 10.89 9.49 -1.54
N SER A 186 10.74 8.22 -1.89
CA SER A 186 10.00 7.77 -3.08
C SER A 186 8.54 8.22 -3.05
N LEU A 187 7.88 8.15 -1.88
CA LEU A 187 6.50 8.62 -1.71
C LEU A 187 6.35 10.14 -1.85
N ILE A 188 7.37 10.92 -1.47
CA ILE A 188 7.31 12.40 -1.50
C ILE A 188 7.71 12.94 -2.88
N ASN A 189 8.62 12.27 -3.57
CA ASN A 189 9.20 12.78 -4.83
C ASN A 189 8.43 12.34 -6.09
N HIS A 190 7.41 11.46 -5.97
CA HIS A 190 6.62 10.89 -7.07
C HIS A 190 7.40 10.15 -8.14
#